data_13214efe5996ec9cc14971df10aed3f6
#
_entry.id   13214efe5996ec9cc14971df10aed3f6
#
_cell.length_a   1.000
_cell.length_b   1.000
_cell.length_c   1.000
_cell.angle_alpha   90.00
_cell.angle_beta   90.00
_cell.angle_gamma   90.00
#
_symmetry.space_group_name_H-M   'P 1'
#
loop_
_entity.id
_entity.type
_entity.pdbx_description
1 polymer ?
#
loop_
_entity_poly.entity_id
_entity_poly.type
_entity_poly.pdbx_seq_one_letter_code
_entity_poly.pdbx_strand_id
1 'polypeptide(L)'
;AIEKDLLVLSDEIYSELTFEGEHTSIASLPGMKERTIFLHGFSKAFAMTGFRIGYACGPAPIIEAMMKVHQYSMLCAPILSQEAAIEALKNGRPAVEKMKEQYHRRRDLVVRRFNEAGLRCHSPKGSFYAFPSIEFSGLSSIDFCKGLLKEEEVAIVPGTAFGPSGA
;
A
#
# COMPACT_ATOMS: atom_id res chain seq x y z
N ALA A 1 -0.73 -8.12 -20.61
CA ALA A 1 0.47 -8.86 -20.23
C ALA A 1 0.68 -10.08 -21.12
N ILE A 2 -0.32 -10.95 -21.24
CA ILE A 2 -0.23 -12.21 -22.02
C ILE A 2 0.15 -11.95 -23.47
N GLU A 3 -0.58 -11.08 -24.17
CA GLU A 3 -0.35 -10.76 -25.60
C GLU A 3 1.06 -10.20 -25.90
N LYS A 4 1.68 -9.56 -24.94
CA LYS A 4 2.99 -8.92 -25.06
C LYS A 4 4.09 -9.68 -24.32
N ASP A 5 3.78 -10.86 -23.83
CA ASP A 5 4.66 -11.70 -23.02
C ASP A 5 5.37 -10.94 -21.87
N LEU A 6 4.62 -10.09 -21.16
CA LEU A 6 5.14 -9.30 -20.07
C LEU A 6 5.03 -10.04 -18.75
N LEU A 7 6.04 -9.88 -17.89
CA LEU A 7 5.95 -10.21 -16.47
C LEU A 7 5.21 -9.09 -15.74
N VAL A 8 4.52 -9.46 -14.68
CA VAL A 8 3.80 -8.52 -13.80
C VAL A 8 4.38 -8.59 -12.40
N LEU A 9 4.78 -7.44 -11.88
CA LEU A 9 5.11 -7.25 -10.47
C LEU A 9 3.92 -6.57 -9.80
N SER A 10 3.22 -7.32 -8.92
CA SER A 10 2.03 -6.82 -8.23
C SER A 10 2.34 -6.60 -6.75
N ASP A 11 2.38 -5.34 -6.34
CA ASP A 11 2.48 -4.98 -4.92
C ASP A 11 1.08 -4.91 -4.31
N GLU A 12 0.73 -5.94 -3.54
CA GLU A 12 -0.58 -6.11 -2.92
C GLU A 12 -0.57 -5.86 -1.41
N ILE A 13 0.37 -5.04 -0.92
CA ILE A 13 0.56 -4.74 0.50
C ILE A 13 -0.70 -4.19 1.21
N TYR A 14 -1.65 -3.63 0.45
CA TYR A 14 -2.90 -3.07 0.95
C TYR A 14 -4.13 -3.96 0.72
N SER A 15 -3.99 -5.17 0.19
CA SER A 15 -5.12 -6.05 -0.14
C SER A 15 -6.08 -6.26 1.03
N GLU A 16 -5.56 -6.46 2.24
CA GLU A 16 -6.36 -6.65 3.46
C GLU A 16 -7.06 -5.36 3.94
N LEU A 17 -6.63 -4.20 3.48
CA LEU A 17 -7.23 -2.90 3.80
C LEU A 17 -8.18 -2.42 2.69
N THR A 18 -8.92 -3.33 2.08
CA THR A 18 -10.01 -3.03 1.15
C THR A 18 -11.32 -2.86 1.92
N PHE A 19 -11.91 -1.67 1.84
CA PHE A 19 -13.11 -1.29 2.61
C PHE A 19 -14.40 -1.60 1.86
N GLU A 20 -14.37 -1.47 0.54
CA GLU A 20 -15.53 -1.66 -0.34
C GLU A 20 -15.20 -2.66 -1.45
N GLY A 21 -16.07 -3.68 -1.59
CA GLY A 21 -15.84 -4.79 -2.52
C GLY A 21 -14.80 -5.78 -2.00
N GLU A 22 -14.26 -6.56 -2.91
CA GLU A 22 -13.22 -7.56 -2.64
C GLU A 22 -11.97 -7.27 -3.46
N HIS A 23 -10.81 -7.47 -2.84
CA HIS A 23 -9.55 -7.40 -3.55
C HIS A 23 -9.39 -8.62 -4.46
N THR A 24 -9.05 -8.40 -5.72
CA THR A 24 -8.74 -9.46 -6.67
C THR A 24 -7.26 -9.37 -7.03
N SER A 25 -6.49 -10.37 -6.62
CA SER A 25 -5.09 -10.48 -7.05
C SER A 25 -5.00 -10.73 -8.54
N ILE A 26 -4.11 -10.01 -9.23
CA ILE A 26 -3.87 -10.25 -10.65
C ILE A 26 -3.36 -11.67 -10.91
N ALA A 27 -2.66 -12.27 -9.96
CA ALA A 27 -2.17 -13.65 -10.05
C ALA A 27 -3.30 -14.70 -10.09
N SER A 28 -4.52 -14.33 -9.65
CA SER A 28 -5.69 -15.22 -9.68
C SER A 28 -6.40 -15.26 -11.05
N LEU A 29 -6.07 -14.33 -11.96
CA LEU A 29 -6.68 -14.28 -13.27
C LEU A 29 -6.12 -15.37 -14.19
N PRO A 30 -6.91 -15.88 -15.16
CA PRO A 30 -6.46 -16.91 -16.08
C PRO A 30 -5.16 -16.53 -16.82
N GLY A 31 -4.16 -17.42 -16.80
CA GLY A 31 -2.87 -17.22 -17.45
C GLY A 31 -1.94 -16.18 -16.80
N MET A 32 -2.28 -15.70 -15.60
CA MET A 32 -1.47 -14.69 -14.93
C MET A 32 -0.55 -15.28 -13.84
N LYS A 33 -0.87 -16.43 -13.27
CA LYS A 33 -0.09 -17.05 -12.20
C LYS A 33 1.38 -17.32 -12.61
N GLU A 34 1.57 -17.76 -13.85
CA GLU A 34 2.87 -18.15 -14.40
C GLU A 34 3.75 -16.95 -14.79
N ARG A 35 3.22 -15.72 -14.67
CA ARG A 35 3.91 -14.48 -15.04
C ARG A 35 3.80 -13.38 -14.00
N THR A 36 3.21 -13.65 -12.86
CA THR A 36 3.05 -12.64 -11.79
C THR A 36 4.02 -12.93 -10.64
N ILE A 37 4.73 -11.88 -10.24
CA ILE A 37 5.46 -11.81 -8.98
C ILE A 37 4.58 -11.01 -8.02
N PHE A 38 4.00 -11.70 -7.06
CA PHE A 38 3.15 -11.14 -6.02
C PHE A 38 4.02 -10.69 -4.85
N LEU A 39 3.88 -9.44 -4.43
CA LEU A 39 4.54 -8.90 -3.25
C LEU A 39 3.50 -8.60 -2.17
N HIS A 40 3.79 -9.00 -0.96
CA HIS A 40 2.98 -8.71 0.21
C HIS A 40 3.84 -8.60 1.47
N GLY A 41 3.24 -8.21 2.57
CA GLY A 41 3.97 -8.11 3.83
C GLY A 41 3.06 -7.82 5.02
N PHE A 42 3.68 -7.72 6.17
CA PHE A 42 2.98 -7.60 7.46
C PHE A 42 2.85 -6.16 7.92
N SER A 43 3.56 -5.24 7.27
CA SER A 43 3.65 -3.84 7.69
C SER A 43 2.31 -3.14 7.82
N LYS A 44 1.36 -3.40 6.90
CA LYS A 44 0.09 -2.67 6.80
C LYS A 44 -1.05 -3.46 7.43
N ALA A 45 -1.31 -4.67 6.92
CA ALA A 45 -2.38 -5.52 7.42
C ALA A 45 -2.28 -5.84 8.91
N PHE A 46 -1.07 -6.10 9.40
CA PHE A 46 -0.81 -6.50 10.79
C PHE A 46 -0.17 -5.40 11.64
N ALA A 47 -0.08 -4.16 11.15
CA ALA A 47 0.57 -3.03 11.83
C ALA A 47 2.02 -3.31 12.25
N MET A 48 2.75 -4.14 11.52
CA MET A 48 4.10 -4.61 11.82
C MET A 48 5.19 -3.85 11.05
N THR A 49 5.07 -2.53 10.91
CA THR A 49 6.01 -1.71 10.13
C THR A 49 7.44 -1.80 10.65
N GLY A 50 7.63 -1.84 11.98
CA GLY A 50 8.92 -1.92 12.64
C GLY A 50 9.63 -3.27 12.49
N PHE A 51 8.91 -4.34 12.21
CA PHE A 51 9.47 -5.68 12.04
C PHE A 51 10.20 -5.88 10.71
N ARG A 52 10.00 -5.00 9.73
CA ARG A 52 10.69 -5.02 8.44
C ARG A 52 10.61 -6.39 7.73
N ILE A 53 9.41 -6.96 7.63
CA ILE A 53 9.19 -8.28 7.04
C ILE A 53 8.08 -8.26 5.99
N GLY A 54 8.33 -8.94 4.89
CA GLY A 54 7.43 -9.17 3.78
C GLY A 54 7.81 -10.45 3.05
N TYR A 55 7.07 -10.77 2.01
CA TYR A 55 7.32 -11.95 1.20
C TYR A 55 6.94 -11.73 -0.26
N ALA A 56 7.55 -12.53 -1.12
CA ALA A 56 7.23 -12.59 -2.54
C ALA A 56 6.83 -14.01 -2.92
N CYS A 57 5.86 -14.14 -3.80
CA CYS A 57 5.46 -15.40 -4.42
C CYS A 57 5.45 -15.22 -5.94
N GLY A 58 5.85 -16.25 -6.67
CA GLY A 58 5.87 -16.16 -8.14
C GLY A 58 6.45 -17.42 -8.78
N PRO A 59 6.70 -17.38 -10.08
CA PRO A 59 7.33 -18.48 -10.80
C PRO A 59 8.68 -18.88 -10.20
N ALA A 60 8.90 -20.17 -9.99
CA ALA A 60 10.09 -20.68 -9.30
C ALA A 60 11.42 -20.13 -9.85
N PRO A 61 11.66 -20.05 -11.18
CA PRO A 61 12.92 -19.52 -11.69
C PRO A 61 13.18 -18.06 -11.29
N ILE A 62 12.12 -17.25 -11.16
CA ILE A 62 12.24 -15.85 -10.76
C ILE A 62 12.51 -15.76 -9.26
N ILE A 63 11.79 -16.52 -8.44
CA ILE A 63 12.01 -16.55 -6.99
C ILE A 63 13.41 -17.06 -6.66
N GLU A 64 13.91 -18.05 -7.37
CA GLU A 64 15.30 -18.54 -7.22
C GLU A 64 16.33 -17.45 -7.56
N ALA A 65 16.10 -16.68 -8.62
CA ALA A 65 16.97 -15.56 -8.99
C ALA A 65 16.92 -14.44 -7.93
N MET A 66 15.72 -14.10 -7.43
CA MET A 66 15.54 -13.13 -6.33
C MET A 66 16.26 -13.60 -5.06
N MET A 67 16.18 -14.89 -4.73
CA MET A 67 16.86 -15.47 -3.57
C MET A 67 18.38 -15.31 -3.65
N LYS A 68 18.98 -15.49 -4.82
CA LYS A 68 20.42 -15.26 -5.01
C LYS A 68 20.82 -13.81 -4.70
N VAL A 69 20.03 -12.83 -5.17
CA VAL A 69 20.27 -11.42 -4.87
C VAL A 69 20.07 -11.14 -3.37
N HIS A 70 19.00 -11.69 -2.80
CA HIS A 70 18.66 -11.49 -1.39
C HIS A 70 19.75 -12.03 -0.44
N GLN A 71 20.28 -13.21 -0.71
CA GLN A 71 21.34 -13.82 0.09
C GLN A 71 22.60 -12.95 0.20
N TYR A 72 22.97 -12.25 -0.88
CA TYR A 72 24.18 -11.42 -0.92
C TYR A 72 23.94 -9.96 -0.50
N SER A 73 22.70 -9.53 -0.41
CA SER A 73 22.36 -8.16 0.03
C SER A 73 21.87 -8.07 1.47
N MET A 74 21.04 -9.00 1.92
CA MET A 74 20.38 -8.96 3.23
C MET A 74 20.57 -10.22 4.07
N LEU A 75 21.09 -11.31 3.49
CA LEU A 75 21.19 -12.66 4.09
C LEU A 75 19.82 -13.27 4.39
N CYS A 76 19.12 -12.78 5.41
CA CYS A 76 17.77 -13.22 5.78
C CYS A 76 17.03 -12.13 6.56
N ALA A 77 15.71 -12.24 6.63
CA ALA A 77 14.92 -11.43 7.55
C ALA A 77 15.24 -11.79 9.01
N PRO A 78 15.18 -10.85 9.97
CA PRO A 78 15.43 -11.13 11.38
C PRO A 78 14.52 -12.25 11.91
N ILE A 79 15.08 -13.19 12.68
CA ILE A 79 14.34 -14.35 13.19
C ILE A 79 13.13 -13.95 14.05
N LEU A 80 13.25 -12.91 14.87
CA LEU A 80 12.14 -12.40 15.67
C LEU A 80 10.99 -11.90 14.78
N SER A 81 11.30 -11.31 13.62
CA SER A 81 10.29 -10.85 12.68
C SER A 81 9.60 -12.03 11.99
N GLN A 82 10.33 -13.11 11.71
CA GLN A 82 9.77 -14.34 11.13
C GLN A 82 8.82 -15.02 12.12
N GLU A 83 9.22 -15.16 13.39
CA GLU A 83 8.36 -15.74 14.44
C GLU A 83 7.10 -14.88 14.66
N ALA A 84 7.24 -13.56 14.70
CA ALA A 84 6.10 -12.65 14.80
C ALA A 84 5.16 -12.76 13.58
N ALA A 85 5.71 -12.96 12.37
CA ALA A 85 4.93 -13.16 11.15
C ALA A 85 4.16 -14.48 11.18
N ILE A 86 4.75 -15.55 11.71
CA ILE A 86 4.07 -16.84 11.90
C ILE A 86 2.88 -16.68 12.82
N GLU A 87 3.07 -15.99 13.94
CA GLU A 87 1.98 -15.72 14.90
C GLU A 87 0.89 -14.85 14.30
N ALA A 88 1.27 -13.80 13.55
CA ALA A 88 0.33 -12.93 12.84
C ALA A 88 -0.53 -13.71 11.84
N LEU A 89 0.04 -14.64 11.08
CA LEU A 89 -0.71 -15.49 10.15
C LEU A 89 -1.65 -16.47 10.86
N LYS A 90 -1.23 -17.02 11.99
CA LYS A 90 -2.02 -18.00 12.75
C LYS A 90 -3.20 -17.36 13.49
N ASN A 91 -2.96 -16.23 14.15
CA ASN A 91 -3.86 -15.66 15.16
C ASN A 91 -4.21 -14.19 14.92
N GLY A 92 -3.57 -13.49 13.98
CA GLY A 92 -3.72 -12.05 13.80
C GLY A 92 -4.98 -11.59 13.07
N ARG A 93 -5.73 -12.48 12.40
CA ARG A 93 -6.91 -12.10 11.60
C ARG A 93 -7.93 -11.25 12.33
N PRO A 94 -8.34 -11.54 13.57
CA PRO A 94 -9.31 -10.71 14.30
C PRO A 94 -8.80 -9.28 14.52
N ALA A 95 -7.50 -9.10 14.76
CA ALA A 95 -6.89 -7.78 14.91
C ALA A 95 -6.89 -6.99 13.59
N VAL A 96 -6.63 -7.66 12.46
CA VAL A 96 -6.70 -7.07 11.12
C VAL A 96 -8.10 -6.53 10.84
N GLU A 97 -9.16 -7.31 11.08
CA GLU A 97 -10.53 -6.89 10.84
C GLU A 97 -10.94 -5.70 11.71
N LYS A 98 -10.58 -5.73 12.99
CA LYS A 98 -10.83 -4.61 13.91
C LYS A 98 -10.11 -3.33 13.46
N MET A 99 -8.87 -3.43 13.02
CA MET A 99 -8.09 -2.31 12.53
C MET A 99 -8.65 -1.78 11.20
N LYS A 100 -9.04 -2.66 10.27
CA LYS A 100 -9.69 -2.32 9.01
C LYS A 100 -10.96 -1.50 9.23
N GLU A 101 -11.82 -1.90 10.19
CA GLU A 101 -13.01 -1.14 10.57
C GLU A 101 -12.66 0.28 11.03
N GLN A 102 -11.61 0.45 11.85
CA GLN A 102 -11.16 1.77 12.30
C GLN A 102 -10.63 2.61 11.14
N TYR A 103 -9.87 2.04 10.22
CA TYR A 103 -9.39 2.75 9.03
C TYR A 103 -10.55 3.15 8.11
N HIS A 104 -11.55 2.31 7.95
CA HIS A 104 -12.76 2.64 7.19
C HIS A 104 -13.47 3.86 7.78
N ARG A 105 -13.73 3.86 9.09
CA ARG A 105 -14.34 5.02 9.79
C ARG A 105 -13.52 6.30 9.67
N ARG A 106 -12.19 6.19 9.77
CA ARG A 106 -11.28 7.33 9.61
C ARG A 106 -11.28 7.85 8.17
N ARG A 107 -11.28 6.96 7.17
CA ARG A 107 -11.43 7.33 5.77
C ARG A 107 -12.69 8.17 5.56
N ASP A 108 -13.83 7.69 6.03
CA ASP A 108 -15.11 8.38 5.87
C ASP A 108 -15.10 9.78 6.52
N LEU A 109 -14.53 9.87 7.71
CA LEU A 109 -14.36 11.15 8.40
C LEU A 109 -13.49 12.11 7.61
N VAL A 110 -12.30 11.68 7.21
CA VAL A 110 -11.31 12.53 6.53
C VAL A 110 -11.82 12.99 5.18
N VAL A 111 -12.38 12.08 4.36
CA VAL A 111 -12.93 12.42 3.04
C VAL A 111 -14.09 13.40 3.17
N ARG A 112 -14.99 13.17 4.12
CA ARG A 112 -16.11 14.11 4.40
C ARG A 112 -15.58 15.49 4.79
N ARG A 113 -14.62 15.56 5.72
CA ARG A 113 -14.05 16.84 6.18
C ARG A 113 -13.31 17.60 5.08
N PHE A 114 -12.59 16.91 4.22
CA PHE A 114 -11.97 17.55 3.05
C PHE A 114 -13.03 18.16 2.13
N ASN A 115 -14.07 17.41 1.78
CA ASN A 115 -15.13 17.91 0.91
C ASN A 115 -15.93 19.06 1.55
N GLU A 116 -16.22 19.01 2.86
CA GLU A 116 -16.83 20.11 3.61
C GLU A 116 -15.96 21.38 3.61
N ALA A 117 -14.64 21.21 3.61
CA ALA A 117 -13.67 22.32 3.52
C ALA A 117 -13.41 22.82 2.09
N GLY A 118 -14.11 22.26 1.08
CA GLY A 118 -13.94 22.64 -0.32
C GLY A 118 -12.79 21.96 -1.05
N LEU A 119 -12.10 21.01 -0.40
CA LEU A 119 -11.07 20.18 -1.03
C LEU A 119 -11.72 18.94 -1.62
N ARG A 120 -11.98 18.93 -2.91
CA ARG A 120 -12.57 17.77 -3.60
C ARG A 120 -11.69 16.52 -3.38
N CYS A 121 -12.20 15.55 -2.64
CA CYS A 121 -11.53 14.32 -2.32
C CYS A 121 -12.37 13.12 -2.71
N HIS A 122 -11.82 12.25 -3.58
CA HIS A 122 -12.44 10.99 -3.92
C HIS A 122 -12.40 10.04 -2.72
N SER A 123 -13.46 9.26 -2.52
CA SER A 123 -13.49 8.23 -1.48
C SER A 123 -12.73 6.98 -1.93
N PRO A 124 -11.57 6.67 -1.38
CA PRO A 124 -10.81 5.48 -1.76
C PRO A 124 -11.50 4.22 -1.23
N LYS A 125 -11.57 3.17 -2.06
CA LYS A 125 -12.17 1.88 -1.69
C LYS A 125 -11.28 1.02 -0.80
N GLY A 126 -10.05 1.44 -0.57
CA GLY A 126 -9.05 0.74 0.25
C GLY A 126 -7.86 1.61 0.57
N SER A 127 -6.89 1.05 1.24
CA SER A 127 -5.69 1.70 1.79
C SER A 127 -6.01 2.72 2.89
N PHE A 128 -5.03 3.50 3.33
CA PHE A 128 -5.24 4.59 4.30
C PHE A 128 -4.79 5.95 3.74
N TYR A 129 -4.74 6.08 2.43
CA TYR A 129 -4.44 7.35 1.76
C TYR A 129 -5.71 8.08 1.38
N ALA A 130 -5.72 9.40 1.57
CA ALA A 130 -6.67 10.32 0.97
C ALA A 130 -5.91 11.28 0.06
N PHE A 131 -6.46 11.59 -1.11
CA PHE A 131 -5.81 12.41 -2.12
C PHE A 131 -6.73 13.57 -2.53
N PRO A 132 -6.80 14.66 -1.73
CA PRO A 132 -7.63 15.80 -2.04
C PRO A 132 -7.04 16.65 -3.16
N SER A 133 -7.89 17.22 -4.03
CA SER A 133 -7.48 18.21 -5.01
C SER A 133 -7.24 19.56 -4.31
N ILE A 134 -6.17 20.23 -4.70
CA ILE A 134 -5.78 21.56 -4.25
C ILE A 134 -5.93 22.63 -5.34
N GLU A 135 -6.62 22.31 -6.44
CA GLU A 135 -6.81 23.22 -7.59
C GLU A 135 -7.33 24.60 -7.18
N PHE A 136 -8.17 24.67 -6.14
CA PHE A 136 -8.72 25.92 -5.61
C PHE A 136 -7.65 26.92 -5.15
N SER A 137 -6.47 26.43 -4.74
CA SER A 137 -5.38 27.27 -4.22
C SER A 137 -4.57 27.98 -5.31
N GLY A 138 -4.58 27.46 -6.53
CA GLY A 138 -3.72 27.92 -7.63
C GLY A 138 -2.23 27.64 -7.41
N LEU A 139 -1.85 26.93 -6.36
CA LEU A 139 -0.46 26.60 -6.01
C LEU A 139 -0.05 25.27 -6.62
N SER A 140 1.25 25.10 -6.83
CA SER A 140 1.81 23.75 -7.07
C SER A 140 1.65 22.86 -5.85
N SER A 141 1.60 21.52 -6.05
CA SER A 141 1.49 20.58 -4.92
C SER A 141 2.65 20.73 -3.91
N ILE A 142 3.84 21.08 -4.40
CA ILE A 142 5.02 21.31 -3.55
C ILE A 142 4.87 22.58 -2.72
N ASP A 143 4.44 23.68 -3.33
CA ASP A 143 4.31 24.96 -2.63
C ASP A 143 3.16 24.93 -1.62
N PHE A 144 2.06 24.25 -1.97
CA PHE A 144 0.97 24.00 -1.03
C PHE A 144 1.43 23.20 0.19
N CYS A 145 2.18 22.11 -0.01
CA CYS A 145 2.73 21.29 1.09
C CYS A 145 3.68 22.09 1.99
N LYS A 146 4.54 22.93 1.40
CA LYS A 146 5.46 23.79 2.16
C LYS A 146 4.72 24.86 2.97
N GLY A 147 3.69 25.47 2.37
CA GLY A 147 2.84 26.45 3.05
C GLY A 147 2.13 25.82 4.24
N LEU A 148 1.46 24.71 4.04
CA LEU A 148 0.72 23.99 5.07
C LEU A 148 1.65 23.56 6.23
N LEU A 149 2.85 23.08 5.92
CA LEU A 149 3.81 22.71 6.94
C LEU A 149 4.30 23.92 7.75
N LYS A 150 4.52 25.07 7.09
CA LYS A 150 5.05 26.28 7.72
C LYS A 150 4.00 27.02 8.56
N GLU A 151 2.75 27.05 8.08
CA GLU A 151 1.69 27.88 8.67
C GLU A 151 0.85 27.10 9.68
N GLU A 152 0.61 25.81 9.41
CA GLU A 152 -0.30 24.96 10.19
C GLU A 152 0.40 23.78 10.86
N GLU A 153 1.72 23.62 10.67
CA GLU A 153 2.53 22.50 11.21
C GLU A 153 2.02 21.11 10.76
N VAL A 154 1.35 21.05 9.60
CA VAL A 154 0.79 19.81 9.02
C VAL A 154 1.64 19.34 7.86
N ALA A 155 2.23 18.17 8.01
CA ALA A 155 3.05 17.54 6.97
C ALA A 155 2.18 16.63 6.08
N ILE A 156 2.21 16.89 4.78
CA ILE A 156 1.59 16.03 3.74
C ILE A 156 2.60 15.76 2.63
N VAL A 157 2.32 14.74 1.82
CA VAL A 157 3.18 14.40 0.68
C VAL A 157 2.67 15.13 -0.57
N PRO A 158 3.53 15.86 -1.31
CA PRO A 158 3.10 16.51 -2.54
C PRO A 158 2.71 15.48 -3.61
N GLY A 159 1.64 15.76 -4.35
CA GLY A 159 1.10 14.84 -5.35
C GLY A 159 2.11 14.45 -6.43
N THR A 160 3.03 15.34 -6.79
CA THR A 160 4.12 15.06 -7.74
C THR A 160 5.03 13.90 -7.33
N ALA A 161 5.09 13.53 -6.04
CA ALA A 161 5.81 12.35 -5.57
C ALA A 161 5.18 11.03 -6.09
N PHE A 162 3.92 11.07 -6.52
CA PHE A 162 3.19 9.93 -7.06
C PHE A 162 3.10 9.93 -8.60
N GLY A 163 3.69 10.93 -9.24
CA GLY A 163 3.76 11.06 -10.70
C GLY A 163 3.28 12.42 -11.21
N PRO A 164 3.45 12.68 -12.52
CA PRO A 164 3.10 13.98 -13.12
C PRO A 164 1.62 14.37 -12.96
N SER A 165 0.72 13.40 -12.92
CA SER A 165 -0.72 13.62 -12.73
C SER A 165 -1.10 14.07 -11.31
N GLY A 166 -0.17 14.05 -10.37
CA GLY A 166 -0.37 14.53 -9.01
C GLY A 166 0.11 15.98 -8.78
N ALA A 167 0.45 16.70 -9.85
CA ALA A 167 0.91 18.08 -9.79
C ALA A 167 -0.21 19.06 -9.44
#